data_31f91e7d8b6a8f894fd6f238d94a4001
#
_entry.id   31f91e7d8b6a8f894fd6f238d94a4001
#
_cell.length_a   1.000
_cell.length_b   1.000
_cell.length_c   1.000
_cell.angle_alpha   90.00
_cell.angle_beta   90.00
_cell.angle_gamma   90.00
#
_symmetry.space_group_name_H-M   'P 1'
#
loop_
_entity.id
_entity.type
_entity.pdbx_description
1 polymer ?
#
loop_
_entity_poly.entity_id
_entity_poly.type
_entity_poly.pdbx_seq_one_letter_code
_entity_poly.pdbx_strand_id
1 'polypeptide(L)'
;MKAETTASGASVGESPDSGDGANAELRLMRSLLIGIFLLMTVAALYFARAFFMPVILAFLLALTLTPIVRFLRKRGIPDVLSATLLVLLSVFFVASAGYLLSGPVIDLINNSSSIGLQLTDRLAPFKQPLERVMDISHQLEALTETTQEPNVQKVAVAPSGMLSTAASNILGAGTSITIVFVLSLFLLASGTLFYEKIVQSFASLSHKKRALRVVYDVEREISHYLLTVTVINAGLGTVIGLGLWGLGMPNPLVWGAAAALLNFLPYVGALITILLVTGIALISFDTISYALLAPAFVLLCDIVEGQFVTPTVVGRRLEINAVAIFIAIAFWSWLWGFVGALMAVPLLVVIKVFCDHFDGLSHVGNFLAAQQTMAIDDEAAENNHKPAA
;
A
#
# COMPACT_ATOMS: atom_id res chain seq x y z
N MET A 1 -55.42 19.12 74.23
CA MET A 1 -54.31 18.19 74.39
C MET A 1 -54.16 17.50 73.07
N LYS A 2 -53.21 17.90 72.29
CA LYS A 2 -52.90 17.31 70.92
C LYS A 2 -51.86 16.18 71.10
N ALA A 3 -52.18 15.04 70.58
CA ALA A 3 -51.22 13.93 70.41
C ALA A 3 -50.66 14.02 69.02
N GLU A 4 -49.33 14.21 68.90
CA GLU A 4 -48.55 14.10 67.69
C GLU A 4 -48.26 12.62 67.40
N THR A 5 -48.67 12.19 66.20
CA THR A 5 -48.34 10.86 65.67
C THR A 5 -47.17 11.04 64.70
N THR A 6 -46.01 10.60 65.12
CA THR A 6 -44.82 10.50 64.28
C THR A 6 -44.94 9.29 63.36
N ALA A 7 -45.08 9.54 62.07
CA ALA A 7 -44.99 8.50 61.00
C ALA A 7 -43.54 8.32 60.64
N SER A 8 -43.04 7.10 60.97
CA SER A 8 -41.72 6.60 60.51
C SER A 8 -41.78 6.25 59.01
N GLY A 9 -41.10 7.09 58.24
CA GLY A 9 -40.87 6.81 56.79
C GLY A 9 -39.82 5.71 56.62
N ALA A 10 -40.26 4.50 56.27
CA ALA A 10 -39.37 3.48 55.81
C ALA A 10 -38.85 3.86 54.40
N SER A 11 -37.57 4.18 54.28
CA SER A 11 -36.89 4.30 53.00
C SER A 11 -36.84 2.92 52.31
N VAL A 12 -37.65 2.79 51.25
CA VAL A 12 -37.55 1.70 50.30
C VAL A 12 -36.19 1.79 49.65
N GLY A 13 -35.27 0.89 50.01
CA GLY A 13 -33.98 0.78 49.35
C GLY A 13 -34.20 0.46 47.88
N GLU A 14 -33.83 1.38 47.01
CA GLU A 14 -33.68 1.13 45.60
C GLU A 14 -32.65 -0.02 45.42
N SER A 15 -33.09 -1.12 44.90
CA SER A 15 -32.22 -2.22 44.51
C SER A 15 -31.27 -1.75 43.42
N PRO A 16 -29.94 -1.98 43.54
CA PRO A 16 -28.98 -1.54 42.55
C PRO A 16 -29.25 -2.24 41.22
N ASP A 17 -29.63 -1.42 40.30
CA ASP A 17 -29.58 -1.47 38.84
C ASP A 17 -29.16 -2.81 38.20
N SER A 18 -30.11 -3.73 38.05
CA SER A 18 -29.96 -4.95 37.25
C SER A 18 -29.84 -4.66 35.73
N GLY A 19 -30.09 -3.43 35.31
CA GLY A 19 -29.98 -2.99 33.93
C GLY A 19 -28.54 -2.72 33.46
N ASP A 20 -27.68 -2.22 34.34
CA ASP A 20 -26.29 -1.89 33.97
C ASP A 20 -25.42 -3.15 33.74
N GLY A 21 -25.64 -4.21 34.52
CA GLY A 21 -24.96 -5.51 34.32
C GLY A 21 -25.33 -6.15 32.99
N ALA A 22 -26.63 -6.21 32.66
CA ALA A 22 -27.11 -6.78 31.40
C ALA A 22 -26.60 -5.99 30.17
N ASN A 23 -26.56 -4.65 30.27
CA ASN A 23 -26.03 -3.80 29.21
C ASN A 23 -24.50 -3.96 29.04
N ALA A 24 -23.75 -4.17 30.12
CA ALA A 24 -22.32 -4.46 30.08
C ALA A 24 -22.02 -5.82 29.40
N GLU A 25 -22.78 -6.86 29.77
CA GLU A 25 -22.67 -8.18 29.13
C GLU A 25 -23.02 -8.15 27.63
N LEU A 26 -24.06 -7.42 27.23
CA LEU A 26 -24.43 -7.24 25.83
C LEU A 26 -23.35 -6.49 25.05
N ARG A 27 -22.72 -5.47 25.62
CA ARG A 27 -21.59 -4.75 25.01
C ARG A 27 -20.38 -5.67 24.84
N LEU A 28 -20.05 -6.47 25.87
CA LEU A 28 -18.97 -7.44 25.80
C LEU A 28 -19.23 -8.50 24.72
N MET A 29 -20.42 -9.07 24.71
CA MET A 29 -20.82 -10.07 23.69
C MET A 29 -20.77 -9.50 22.28
N ARG A 30 -21.23 -8.25 22.09
CA ARG A 30 -21.13 -7.55 20.80
C ARG A 30 -19.68 -7.33 20.37
N SER A 31 -18.81 -6.92 21.29
CA SER A 31 -17.38 -6.70 20.94
C SER A 31 -16.67 -8.01 20.62
N LEU A 32 -16.98 -9.12 21.35
CA LEU A 32 -16.46 -10.44 21.04
C LEU A 32 -16.92 -10.95 19.67
N LEU A 33 -18.20 -10.77 19.34
CA LEU A 33 -18.75 -11.14 18.02
C LEU A 33 -18.08 -10.34 16.89
N ILE A 34 -17.86 -9.04 17.07
CA ILE A 34 -17.14 -8.21 16.11
C ILE A 34 -15.69 -8.72 15.97
N GLY A 35 -15.01 -9.04 17.06
CA GLY A 35 -13.66 -9.60 17.04
C GLY A 35 -13.58 -10.93 16.28
N ILE A 36 -14.50 -11.85 16.56
CA ILE A 36 -14.60 -13.14 15.84
C ILE A 36 -14.88 -12.91 14.35
N PHE A 37 -15.81 -12.02 14.02
CA PHE A 37 -16.15 -11.69 12.62
C PHE A 37 -14.94 -11.13 11.88
N LEU A 38 -14.17 -10.22 12.50
CA LEU A 38 -12.93 -9.69 11.92
C LEU A 38 -11.89 -10.79 11.71
N LEU A 39 -11.66 -11.66 12.69
CA LEU A 39 -10.72 -12.78 12.55
C LEU A 39 -11.15 -13.74 11.44
N MET A 40 -12.44 -14.08 11.35
CA MET A 40 -12.97 -14.91 10.26
C MET A 40 -12.82 -14.23 8.90
N THR A 41 -13.01 -12.92 8.83
CA THR A 41 -12.82 -12.15 7.59
C THR A 41 -11.36 -12.20 7.14
N VAL A 42 -10.41 -11.98 8.06
CA VAL A 42 -8.97 -12.08 7.75
C VAL A 42 -8.60 -13.50 7.34
N ALA A 43 -9.11 -14.52 8.04
CA ALA A 43 -8.90 -15.93 7.66
C ALA A 43 -9.47 -16.23 6.26
N ALA A 44 -10.66 -15.76 5.94
CA ALA A 44 -11.27 -15.93 4.62
C ALA A 44 -10.42 -15.24 3.52
N LEU A 45 -9.94 -14.03 3.75
CA LEU A 45 -9.05 -13.30 2.82
C LEU A 45 -7.72 -14.02 2.62
N TYR A 46 -7.18 -14.65 3.67
CA TYR A 46 -5.95 -15.42 3.59
C TYR A 46 -6.14 -16.72 2.82
N PHE A 47 -7.14 -17.54 3.17
CA PHE A 47 -7.37 -18.83 2.52
C PHE A 47 -7.89 -18.68 1.09
N ALA A 48 -8.74 -17.70 0.82
CA ALA A 48 -9.28 -17.45 -0.50
C ALA A 48 -8.49 -16.38 -1.30
N ARG A 49 -7.20 -16.17 -0.99
CA ARG A 49 -6.34 -15.16 -1.63
C ARG A 49 -6.28 -15.31 -3.15
N ALA A 50 -6.30 -16.53 -3.67
CA ALA A 50 -6.30 -16.80 -5.11
C ALA A 50 -7.52 -16.22 -5.84
N PHE A 51 -8.64 -16.03 -5.12
CA PHE A 51 -9.84 -15.38 -5.62
C PHE A 51 -9.86 -13.87 -5.32
N PHE A 52 -9.64 -13.48 -4.07
CA PHE A 52 -9.78 -12.08 -3.67
C PHE A 52 -8.73 -11.15 -4.28
N MET A 53 -7.49 -11.61 -4.38
CA MET A 53 -6.39 -10.78 -4.91
C MET A 53 -6.65 -10.33 -6.35
N PRO A 54 -6.98 -11.20 -7.33
CA PRO A 54 -7.31 -10.77 -8.69
C PRO A 54 -8.57 -9.89 -8.74
N VAL A 55 -9.58 -10.17 -7.91
CA VAL A 55 -10.83 -9.39 -7.88
C VAL A 55 -10.57 -7.96 -7.41
N ILE A 56 -9.80 -7.79 -6.34
CA ILE A 56 -9.48 -6.47 -5.80
C ILE A 56 -8.56 -5.70 -6.76
N LEU A 57 -7.57 -6.37 -7.37
CA LEU A 57 -6.74 -5.76 -8.42
C LEU A 57 -7.58 -5.28 -9.61
N ALA A 58 -8.54 -6.10 -10.05
CA ALA A 58 -9.46 -5.72 -11.13
C ALA A 58 -10.30 -4.50 -10.77
N PHE A 59 -10.76 -4.44 -9.52
CA PHE A 59 -11.51 -3.30 -9.01
C PHE A 59 -10.66 -2.03 -8.95
N LEU A 60 -9.45 -2.11 -8.42
CA LEU A 60 -8.50 -0.99 -8.37
C LEU A 60 -8.13 -0.50 -9.78
N LEU A 61 -7.89 -1.42 -10.72
CA LEU A 61 -7.61 -1.09 -12.12
C LEU A 61 -8.82 -0.41 -12.77
N ALA A 62 -10.01 -0.94 -12.56
CA ALA A 62 -11.24 -0.32 -13.05
C ALA A 62 -11.43 1.09 -12.49
N LEU A 63 -11.26 1.28 -11.18
CA LEU A 63 -11.31 2.60 -10.55
C LEU A 63 -10.27 3.56 -11.13
N THR A 64 -9.04 3.10 -11.34
CA THR A 64 -7.96 3.91 -11.93
C THR A 64 -8.31 4.38 -13.35
N LEU A 65 -8.94 3.53 -14.16
CA LEU A 65 -9.31 3.84 -15.54
C LEU A 65 -10.65 4.58 -15.68
N THR A 66 -11.51 4.55 -14.67
CA THR A 66 -12.85 5.18 -14.70
C THR A 66 -12.83 6.67 -15.08
N PRO A 67 -11.92 7.54 -14.57
CA PRO A 67 -11.88 8.94 -14.98
C PRO A 67 -11.60 9.11 -16.48
N ILE A 68 -10.79 8.22 -17.07
CA ILE A 68 -10.46 8.23 -18.50
C ILE A 68 -11.68 7.80 -19.31
N VAL A 69 -12.39 6.75 -18.90
CA VAL A 69 -13.65 6.32 -19.54
C VAL A 69 -14.67 7.46 -19.53
N ARG A 70 -14.85 8.13 -18.38
CA ARG A 70 -15.74 9.29 -18.25
C ARG A 70 -15.33 10.46 -19.15
N PHE A 71 -14.04 10.70 -19.32
CA PHE A 71 -13.53 11.72 -20.24
C PHE A 71 -13.84 11.37 -21.70
N LEU A 72 -13.64 10.10 -22.11
CA LEU A 72 -13.95 9.64 -23.46
C LEU A 72 -15.47 9.68 -23.73
N ARG A 73 -16.29 9.30 -22.74
CA ARG A 73 -17.76 9.40 -22.82
C ARG A 73 -18.23 10.84 -23.07
N LYS A 74 -17.60 11.85 -22.43
CA LYS A 74 -17.91 13.27 -22.68
C LYS A 74 -17.59 13.69 -24.12
N ARG A 75 -16.74 12.95 -24.83
CA ARG A 75 -16.42 13.14 -26.25
C ARG A 75 -17.29 12.32 -27.21
N GLY A 76 -18.33 11.65 -26.68
CA GLY A 76 -19.28 10.87 -27.47
C GLY A 76 -18.90 9.39 -27.68
N ILE A 77 -17.81 8.89 -27.06
CA ILE A 77 -17.42 7.49 -27.20
C ILE A 77 -18.22 6.66 -26.17
N PRO A 78 -18.89 5.56 -26.58
CA PRO A 78 -19.65 4.71 -25.67
C PRO A 78 -18.73 4.03 -24.62
N ASP A 79 -19.27 3.83 -23.41
CA ASP A 79 -18.51 3.31 -22.27
C ASP A 79 -17.89 1.94 -22.58
N VAL A 80 -18.60 1.05 -23.27
CA VAL A 80 -18.10 -0.28 -23.66
C VAL A 80 -16.86 -0.18 -24.55
N LEU A 81 -16.90 0.71 -25.57
CA LEU A 81 -15.78 0.89 -26.49
C LEU A 81 -14.57 1.52 -25.79
N SER A 82 -14.81 2.52 -24.94
CA SER A 82 -13.79 3.15 -24.12
C SER A 82 -13.13 2.16 -23.16
N ALA A 83 -13.94 1.34 -22.47
CA ALA A 83 -13.47 0.31 -21.56
C ALA A 83 -12.61 -0.73 -22.30
N THR A 84 -13.11 -1.24 -23.43
CA THR A 84 -12.38 -2.23 -24.23
C THR A 84 -11.03 -1.68 -24.71
N LEU A 85 -11.02 -0.46 -25.25
CA LEU A 85 -9.80 0.17 -25.73
C LEU A 85 -8.78 0.36 -24.60
N LEU A 86 -9.20 0.87 -23.44
CA LEU A 86 -8.30 1.13 -22.32
C LEU A 86 -7.78 -0.15 -21.67
N VAL A 87 -8.62 -1.17 -21.55
CA VAL A 87 -8.19 -2.47 -21.02
C VAL A 87 -7.21 -3.14 -21.98
N LEU A 88 -7.48 -3.15 -23.29
CA LEU A 88 -6.54 -3.68 -24.29
C LEU A 88 -5.22 -2.90 -24.31
N LEU A 89 -5.27 -1.58 -24.17
CA LEU A 89 -4.07 -0.75 -24.05
C LEU A 89 -3.28 -1.09 -22.78
N SER A 90 -3.96 -1.34 -21.66
CA SER A 90 -3.32 -1.75 -20.40
C SER A 90 -2.69 -3.14 -20.52
N VAL A 91 -3.37 -4.10 -21.14
CA VAL A 91 -2.82 -5.42 -21.46
C VAL A 91 -1.58 -5.30 -22.32
N PHE A 92 -1.65 -4.51 -23.41
CA PHE A 92 -0.53 -4.25 -24.31
C PHE A 92 0.64 -3.62 -23.56
N PHE A 93 0.39 -2.64 -22.70
CA PHE A 93 1.43 -1.98 -21.91
C PHE A 93 2.11 -2.96 -20.94
N VAL A 94 1.33 -3.76 -20.19
CA VAL A 94 1.87 -4.76 -19.25
C VAL A 94 2.65 -5.85 -20.00
N ALA A 95 2.12 -6.35 -21.11
CA ALA A 95 2.79 -7.34 -21.94
C ALA A 95 4.10 -6.81 -22.55
N SER A 96 4.07 -5.58 -23.07
CA SER A 96 5.27 -4.91 -23.62
C SER A 96 6.31 -4.66 -22.55
N ALA A 97 5.91 -4.18 -21.36
CA ALA A 97 6.80 -3.98 -20.24
C ALA A 97 7.43 -5.32 -19.79
N GLY A 98 6.62 -6.38 -19.64
CA GLY A 98 7.09 -7.72 -19.33
C GLY A 98 8.10 -8.24 -20.36
N TYR A 99 7.83 -8.06 -21.64
CA TYR A 99 8.74 -8.46 -22.72
C TYR A 99 10.06 -7.68 -22.70
N LEU A 100 9.99 -6.36 -22.61
CA LEU A 100 11.17 -5.47 -22.61
C LEU A 100 12.05 -5.67 -21.37
N LEU A 101 11.43 -5.96 -20.22
CA LEU A 101 12.15 -6.13 -18.96
C LEU A 101 12.61 -7.58 -18.73
N SER A 102 12.07 -8.57 -19.45
CA SER A 102 12.38 -10.00 -19.22
C SER A 102 13.85 -10.32 -19.39
N GLY A 103 14.48 -9.87 -20.49
CA GLY A 103 15.91 -10.11 -20.76
C GLY A 103 16.79 -9.54 -19.64
N PRO A 104 16.76 -8.21 -19.41
CA PRO A 104 17.55 -7.57 -18.36
C PRO A 104 17.31 -8.15 -16.96
N VAL A 105 16.08 -8.52 -16.60
CA VAL A 105 15.77 -9.11 -15.29
C VAL A 105 16.36 -10.52 -15.18
N ILE A 106 16.24 -11.33 -16.23
CA ILE A 106 16.85 -12.68 -16.26
C ILE A 106 18.38 -12.57 -16.14
N ASP A 107 19.01 -11.64 -16.84
CA ASP A 107 20.45 -11.41 -16.74
C ASP A 107 20.88 -11.00 -15.32
N LEU A 108 20.13 -10.14 -14.66
CA LEU A 108 20.38 -9.77 -13.26
C LEU A 108 20.24 -10.98 -12.32
N ILE A 109 19.24 -11.83 -12.50
CA ILE A 109 19.03 -13.02 -11.68
C ILE A 109 20.17 -14.02 -11.90
N ASN A 110 20.52 -14.29 -13.16
CA ASN A 110 21.59 -15.23 -13.51
C ASN A 110 22.96 -14.79 -12.98
N ASN A 111 23.21 -13.48 -12.99
CA ASN A 111 24.48 -12.89 -12.52
C ASN A 111 24.45 -12.49 -11.03
N SER A 112 23.37 -12.78 -10.30
CA SER A 112 23.20 -12.36 -8.90
C SER A 112 24.34 -12.81 -7.98
N SER A 113 24.88 -14.03 -8.16
CA SER A 113 26.01 -14.54 -7.40
C SER A 113 27.30 -13.76 -7.68
N SER A 114 27.57 -13.45 -8.94
CA SER A 114 28.73 -12.65 -9.33
C SER A 114 28.61 -11.20 -8.87
N ILE A 115 27.40 -10.65 -8.91
CA ILE A 115 27.07 -9.31 -8.39
C ILE A 115 27.40 -9.23 -6.89
N GLY A 116 27.00 -10.24 -6.11
CA GLY A 116 27.29 -10.32 -4.68
C GLY A 116 28.78 -10.36 -4.36
N LEU A 117 29.55 -11.15 -5.11
CA LEU A 117 31.01 -11.22 -4.97
C LEU A 117 31.69 -9.89 -5.32
N GLN A 118 31.34 -9.32 -6.47
CA GLN A 118 31.91 -8.03 -6.92
C GLN A 118 31.59 -6.90 -5.94
N LEU A 119 30.38 -6.87 -5.40
CA LEU A 119 30.00 -5.89 -4.38
C LEU A 119 30.82 -6.06 -3.11
N THR A 120 31.07 -7.30 -2.69
CA THR A 120 31.92 -7.60 -1.53
C THR A 120 33.36 -7.13 -1.76
N ASP A 121 33.93 -7.38 -2.94
CA ASP A 121 35.28 -6.96 -3.30
C ASP A 121 35.39 -5.41 -3.39
N ARG A 122 34.40 -4.75 -3.97
CA ARG A 122 34.36 -3.28 -4.05
C ARG A 122 34.19 -2.61 -2.67
N LEU A 123 33.51 -3.28 -1.73
CA LEU A 123 33.34 -2.80 -0.35
C LEU A 123 34.47 -3.22 0.60
N ALA A 124 35.36 -4.14 0.18
CA ALA A 124 36.49 -4.59 0.98
C ALA A 124 37.36 -3.45 1.55
N PRO A 125 37.68 -2.39 0.78
CA PRO A 125 38.48 -1.26 1.32
C PRO A 125 37.78 -0.54 2.47
N PHE A 126 36.44 -0.55 2.53
CA PHE A 126 35.66 0.06 3.61
C PHE A 126 35.49 -0.87 4.81
N LYS A 127 35.63 -2.19 4.64
CA LYS A 127 35.59 -3.17 5.75
C LYS A 127 36.91 -3.19 6.52
N GLN A 128 38.05 -2.98 5.89
CA GLN A 128 39.36 -3.03 6.54
C GLN A 128 39.49 -2.15 7.80
N PRO A 129 39.02 -0.89 7.82
CA PRO A 129 39.05 -0.09 9.06
C PRO A 129 38.14 -0.64 10.15
N LEU A 130 36.99 -1.27 9.76
CA LEU A 130 36.02 -1.83 10.70
C LEU A 130 36.52 -3.16 11.27
N GLU A 131 37.13 -4.01 10.43
CA GLU A 131 37.76 -5.29 10.86
C GLU A 131 38.91 -5.04 11.80
N ARG A 132 39.75 -4.01 11.59
CA ARG A 132 40.80 -3.63 12.56
C ARG A 132 40.25 -3.25 13.92
N VAL A 133 39.08 -2.62 13.99
CA VAL A 133 38.42 -2.28 15.27
C VAL A 133 37.78 -3.53 15.88
N MET A 134 37.23 -4.42 15.07
CA MET A 134 36.65 -5.69 15.55
C MET A 134 37.75 -6.70 15.95
N ASP A 135 38.87 -6.78 15.23
CA ASP A 135 40.03 -7.61 15.59
C ASP A 135 40.64 -7.20 16.94
N ILE A 136 40.65 -5.90 17.27
CA ILE A 136 41.05 -5.42 18.60
C ILE A 136 40.07 -5.92 19.66
N SER A 137 38.77 -5.95 19.38
CA SER A 137 37.78 -6.49 20.32
C SER A 137 37.83 -8.03 20.42
N HIS A 138 38.08 -8.75 19.33
CA HIS A 138 38.26 -10.19 19.31
C HIS A 138 39.60 -10.62 19.95
N GLN A 139 40.68 -9.82 19.86
CA GLN A 139 41.91 -10.06 20.60
C GLN A 139 41.70 -9.89 22.10
N LEU A 140 40.83 -9.01 22.56
CA LEU A 140 40.43 -8.90 23.95
C LEU A 140 39.55 -10.09 24.38
N GLU A 141 38.67 -10.59 23.49
CA GLU A 141 37.79 -11.74 23.77
C GLU A 141 38.55 -13.09 23.71
N ALA A 142 39.50 -13.23 22.78
CA ALA A 142 40.33 -14.43 22.64
C ALA A 142 41.27 -14.69 23.84
N LEU A 143 41.41 -13.72 24.73
CA LEU A 143 42.08 -13.92 26.04
C LEU A 143 41.15 -14.58 27.06
N THR A 144 39.86 -14.78 26.74
CA THR A 144 38.87 -15.22 27.73
C THR A 144 38.16 -16.54 27.35
N GLU A 145 38.17 -17.01 26.06
CA GLU A 145 37.46 -18.25 25.72
C GLU A 145 38.16 -19.11 24.68
N THR A 146 38.48 -20.31 25.11
CA THR A 146 38.85 -21.47 24.28
C THR A 146 37.57 -22.23 23.93
N THR A 147 37.00 -22.11 22.73
CA THR A 147 36.02 -23.11 22.26
C THR A 147 35.90 -23.15 20.75
N GLN A 148 35.86 -24.35 20.23
CA GLN A 148 35.95 -24.85 18.86
C GLN A 148 34.88 -24.30 17.92
N GLU A 149 35.29 -24.01 16.66
CA GLU A 149 34.41 -23.76 15.53
C GLU A 149 33.66 -25.03 15.08
N PRO A 150 32.37 -24.97 14.78
CA PRO A 150 31.68 -25.98 13.99
C PRO A 150 31.81 -25.67 12.49
N ASN A 151 32.43 -26.60 11.78
CA ASN A 151 32.56 -26.63 10.33
C ASN A 151 31.19 -26.67 9.64
N VAL A 152 30.69 -25.53 9.14
CA VAL A 152 29.42 -25.46 8.39
C VAL A 152 29.67 -25.84 6.94
N GLN A 153 29.39 -27.08 6.63
CA GLN A 153 29.41 -27.63 5.27
C GLN A 153 28.27 -27.03 4.44
N LYS A 154 28.57 -26.12 3.51
CA LYS A 154 27.61 -25.61 2.53
C LYS A 154 27.19 -26.73 1.58
N VAL A 155 26.00 -27.30 1.83
CA VAL A 155 25.36 -28.21 0.87
C VAL A 155 24.80 -27.37 -0.28
N ALA A 156 25.41 -27.48 -1.45
CA ALA A 156 24.86 -26.93 -2.69
C ALA A 156 23.66 -27.79 -3.10
N VAL A 157 22.46 -27.28 -2.86
CA VAL A 157 21.22 -27.88 -3.37
C VAL A 157 21.13 -27.58 -4.86
N ALA A 158 21.30 -28.59 -5.69
CA ALA A 158 21.13 -28.48 -7.15
C ALA A 158 19.67 -28.14 -7.49
N PRO A 159 19.40 -27.16 -8.38
CA PRO A 159 18.05 -26.65 -8.66
C PRO A 159 17.30 -27.49 -9.71
N SER A 160 17.09 -28.79 -9.47
CA SER A 160 16.35 -29.64 -10.41
C SER A 160 14.82 -29.44 -10.40
N GLY A 161 14.29 -28.54 -9.54
CA GLY A 161 12.86 -28.18 -9.46
C GLY A 161 12.52 -26.75 -9.91
N MET A 162 13.49 -25.90 -10.20
CA MET A 162 13.23 -24.49 -10.51
C MET A 162 12.42 -24.29 -11.81
N LEU A 163 12.66 -25.09 -12.83
CA LEU A 163 11.99 -24.94 -14.13
C LEU A 163 10.50 -25.31 -14.05
N SER A 164 10.16 -26.39 -13.34
CA SER A 164 8.76 -26.79 -13.14
C SER A 164 8.01 -25.83 -12.21
N THR A 165 8.68 -25.33 -11.18
CA THR A 165 8.13 -24.31 -10.26
C THR A 165 7.95 -22.97 -10.97
N ALA A 166 8.91 -22.56 -11.81
CA ALA A 166 8.78 -21.36 -12.63
C ALA A 166 7.63 -21.48 -13.65
N ALA A 167 7.50 -22.63 -14.34
CA ALA A 167 6.42 -22.86 -15.28
C ALA A 167 5.03 -22.85 -14.60
N SER A 168 4.88 -23.47 -13.43
CA SER A 168 3.61 -23.45 -12.68
C SER A 168 3.27 -22.05 -12.15
N ASN A 169 4.27 -21.29 -11.72
CA ASN A 169 4.09 -19.91 -11.28
C ASN A 169 3.70 -18.99 -12.44
N ILE A 170 4.27 -19.16 -13.62
CA ILE A 170 3.92 -18.41 -14.84
C ILE A 170 2.48 -18.70 -15.27
N LEU A 171 2.06 -19.99 -15.26
CA LEU A 171 0.68 -20.37 -15.59
C LEU A 171 -0.32 -19.81 -14.57
N GLY A 172 -0.02 -19.88 -13.28
CA GLY A 172 -0.85 -19.32 -12.22
C GLY A 172 -0.94 -17.80 -12.29
N ALA A 173 0.17 -17.13 -12.57
CA ALA A 173 0.19 -15.67 -12.76
C ALA A 173 -0.61 -15.25 -14.01
N GLY A 174 -0.48 -15.99 -15.13
CA GLY A 174 -1.23 -15.73 -16.36
C GLY A 174 -2.74 -15.83 -16.16
N THR A 175 -3.21 -16.84 -15.43
CA THR A 175 -4.64 -16.98 -15.09
C THR A 175 -5.13 -15.81 -14.22
N SER A 176 -4.38 -15.41 -13.20
CA SER A 176 -4.73 -14.28 -12.33
C SER A 176 -4.77 -12.96 -13.12
N ILE A 177 -3.79 -12.72 -13.98
CA ILE A 177 -3.74 -11.54 -14.85
C ILE A 177 -4.95 -11.50 -15.80
N THR A 178 -5.32 -12.63 -16.40
CA THR A 178 -6.51 -12.73 -17.26
C THR A 178 -7.78 -12.37 -16.49
N ILE A 179 -7.94 -12.90 -15.27
CA ILE A 179 -9.12 -12.57 -14.42
C ILE A 179 -9.14 -11.06 -14.11
N VAL A 180 -8.01 -10.45 -13.78
CA VAL A 180 -7.92 -9.00 -13.51
C VAL A 180 -8.42 -8.19 -14.70
N PHE A 181 -7.92 -8.45 -15.91
CA PHE A 181 -8.29 -7.67 -17.08
C PHE A 181 -9.73 -7.92 -17.54
N VAL A 182 -10.17 -9.16 -17.55
CA VAL A 182 -11.56 -9.50 -17.94
C VAL A 182 -12.55 -8.90 -16.95
N LEU A 183 -12.31 -9.04 -15.65
CA LEU A 183 -13.21 -8.48 -14.64
C LEU A 183 -13.18 -6.94 -14.65
N SER A 184 -12.00 -6.31 -14.84
CA SER A 184 -11.92 -4.85 -14.96
C SER A 184 -12.66 -4.34 -16.20
N LEU A 185 -12.62 -5.08 -17.32
CA LEU A 185 -13.39 -4.76 -18.51
C LEU A 185 -14.90 -4.79 -18.22
N PHE A 186 -15.40 -5.84 -17.56
CA PHE A 186 -16.82 -5.90 -17.21
C PHE A 186 -17.24 -4.79 -16.24
N LEU A 187 -16.40 -4.48 -15.24
CA LEU A 187 -16.68 -3.39 -14.30
C LEU A 187 -16.75 -2.04 -15.01
N LEU A 188 -15.79 -1.72 -15.88
CA LEU A 188 -15.75 -0.49 -16.65
C LEU A 188 -16.89 -0.40 -17.68
N ALA A 189 -17.16 -1.48 -18.41
CA ALA A 189 -18.22 -1.54 -19.41
C ALA A 189 -19.62 -1.44 -18.79
N SER A 190 -19.80 -1.97 -17.56
CA SER A 190 -21.05 -1.85 -16.80
C SER A 190 -21.30 -0.41 -16.32
N GLY A 191 -20.27 0.43 -16.25
CA GLY A 191 -20.39 1.83 -15.85
C GLY A 191 -21.14 2.01 -14.54
N THR A 192 -22.19 2.85 -14.55
CA THR A 192 -23.01 3.13 -13.36
C THR A 192 -24.01 2.02 -13.01
N LEU A 193 -24.30 1.10 -13.92
CA LEU A 193 -25.33 0.07 -13.74
C LEU A 193 -25.03 -0.87 -12.55
N PHE A 194 -23.76 -1.15 -12.31
CA PHE A 194 -23.36 -1.98 -11.17
C PHE A 194 -23.73 -1.34 -9.84
N TYR A 195 -23.42 -0.06 -9.67
CA TYR A 195 -23.74 0.72 -8.47
C TYR A 195 -25.24 0.92 -8.31
N GLU A 196 -25.95 1.18 -9.39
CA GLU A 196 -27.40 1.32 -9.38
C GLU A 196 -28.10 0.04 -8.91
N LYS A 197 -27.65 -1.13 -9.36
CA LYS A 197 -28.21 -2.42 -8.91
C LYS A 197 -27.95 -2.68 -7.43
N ILE A 198 -26.77 -2.35 -6.90
CA ILE A 198 -26.49 -2.46 -5.46
C ILE A 198 -27.45 -1.57 -4.68
N VAL A 199 -27.63 -0.32 -5.10
CA VAL A 199 -28.52 0.63 -4.40
C VAL A 199 -29.99 0.26 -4.54
N GLN A 200 -30.41 -0.38 -5.63
CA GLN A 200 -31.78 -0.87 -5.79
C GLN A 200 -32.19 -1.90 -4.73
N SER A 201 -31.24 -2.60 -4.12
CA SER A 201 -31.48 -3.56 -3.03
C SER A 201 -31.94 -2.92 -1.72
N PHE A 202 -31.79 -1.59 -1.55
CA PHE A 202 -32.26 -0.89 -0.35
C PHE A 202 -33.78 -0.65 -0.40
N ALA A 203 -34.46 -0.81 0.74
CA ALA A 203 -35.94 -0.81 0.80
C ALA A 203 -36.58 0.59 0.63
N SER A 204 -35.88 1.69 1.02
CA SER A 204 -36.43 3.05 1.05
C SER A 204 -35.84 3.96 -0.04
N LEU A 205 -36.69 4.79 -0.69
CA LEU A 205 -36.29 5.72 -1.75
C LEU A 205 -35.34 6.83 -1.26
N SER A 206 -35.54 7.31 -0.03
CA SER A 206 -34.66 8.32 0.59
C SER A 206 -33.27 7.74 0.87
N HIS A 207 -33.21 6.51 1.39
CA HIS A 207 -31.97 5.80 1.62
C HIS A 207 -31.27 5.45 0.30
N LYS A 208 -32.01 5.10 -0.76
CA LYS A 208 -31.46 4.86 -2.11
C LYS A 208 -30.72 6.07 -2.66
N LYS A 209 -31.33 7.26 -2.62
CA LYS A 209 -30.71 8.50 -3.13
C LYS A 209 -29.46 8.89 -2.32
N ARG A 210 -29.50 8.76 -0.99
CA ARG A 210 -28.35 9.02 -0.13
C ARG A 210 -27.21 8.03 -0.39
N ALA A 211 -27.52 6.73 -0.40
CA ALA A 211 -26.55 5.67 -0.67
C ALA A 211 -25.91 5.82 -2.06
N LEU A 212 -26.71 6.13 -3.10
CA LEU A 212 -26.20 6.34 -4.45
C LEU A 212 -25.23 7.53 -4.52
N ARG A 213 -25.57 8.65 -3.87
CA ARG A 213 -24.68 9.82 -3.80
C ARG A 213 -23.35 9.46 -3.14
N VAL A 214 -23.40 8.84 -1.95
CA VAL A 214 -22.18 8.42 -1.23
C VAL A 214 -21.32 7.50 -2.08
N VAL A 215 -21.91 6.50 -2.73
CA VAL A 215 -21.15 5.57 -3.61
C VAL A 215 -20.48 6.32 -4.77
N TYR A 216 -21.16 7.28 -5.41
CA TYR A 216 -20.56 8.06 -6.48
C TYR A 216 -19.47 9.03 -6.01
N ASP A 217 -19.67 9.65 -4.84
CA ASP A 217 -18.69 10.56 -4.26
C ASP A 217 -17.42 9.78 -3.86
N VAL A 218 -17.57 8.65 -3.17
CA VAL A 218 -16.48 7.74 -2.79
C VAL A 218 -15.74 7.21 -4.02
N GLU A 219 -16.49 6.69 -5.02
CA GLU A 219 -15.89 6.16 -6.24
C GLU A 219 -15.11 7.25 -6.99
N ARG A 220 -15.67 8.45 -7.09
CA ARG A 220 -15.01 9.59 -7.77
C ARG A 220 -13.72 10.00 -7.06
N GLU A 221 -13.73 10.08 -5.75
CA GLU A 221 -12.59 10.48 -4.94
C GLU A 221 -11.44 9.45 -5.05
N ILE A 222 -11.77 8.18 -4.88
CA ILE A 222 -10.80 7.08 -4.99
C ILE A 222 -10.25 6.98 -6.41
N SER A 223 -11.10 7.04 -7.44
CA SER A 223 -10.69 6.94 -8.84
C SER A 223 -9.73 8.07 -9.23
N HIS A 224 -10.02 9.31 -8.78
CA HIS A 224 -9.16 10.44 -9.05
C HIS A 224 -7.80 10.29 -8.37
N TYR A 225 -7.79 9.87 -7.10
CA TYR A 225 -6.56 9.58 -6.36
C TYR A 225 -5.71 8.50 -7.04
N LEU A 226 -6.32 7.34 -7.36
CA LEU A 226 -5.59 6.22 -7.97
C LEU A 226 -4.99 6.58 -9.33
N LEU A 227 -5.74 7.28 -10.17
CA LEU A 227 -5.23 7.75 -11.46
C LEU A 227 -4.07 8.73 -11.27
N THR A 228 -4.22 9.68 -10.34
CA THR A 228 -3.21 10.70 -10.06
C THR A 228 -1.90 10.06 -9.58
N VAL A 229 -1.96 9.16 -8.60
CA VAL A 229 -0.79 8.45 -8.09
C VAL A 229 -0.15 7.59 -9.17
N THR A 230 -0.96 6.91 -10.00
CA THR A 230 -0.44 6.11 -11.12
C THR A 230 0.33 6.97 -12.12
N VAL A 231 -0.20 8.15 -12.46
CA VAL A 231 0.46 9.09 -13.38
C VAL A 231 1.75 9.65 -12.77
N ILE A 232 1.73 10.03 -11.49
CA ILE A 232 2.93 10.52 -10.77
C ILE A 232 4.01 9.43 -10.77
N ASN A 233 3.67 8.19 -10.39
CA ASN A 233 4.62 7.08 -10.33
C ASN A 233 5.18 6.73 -11.72
N ALA A 234 4.36 6.74 -12.75
CA ALA A 234 4.81 6.54 -14.14
C ALA A 234 5.75 7.66 -14.58
N GLY A 235 5.44 8.91 -14.23
CA GLY A 235 6.30 10.07 -14.49
C GLY A 235 7.63 9.97 -13.76
N LEU A 236 7.62 9.67 -12.47
CA LEU A 236 8.82 9.46 -11.65
C LEU A 236 9.73 8.37 -12.23
N GLY A 237 9.16 7.19 -12.52
CA GLY A 237 9.93 6.09 -13.12
C GLY A 237 10.51 6.43 -14.50
N THR A 238 9.77 7.21 -15.30
CA THR A 238 10.28 7.71 -16.59
C THR A 238 11.45 8.65 -16.40
N VAL A 239 11.36 9.62 -15.49
CA VAL A 239 12.44 10.57 -15.19
C VAL A 239 13.67 9.84 -14.64
N ILE A 240 13.47 8.91 -13.69
CA ILE A 240 14.57 8.10 -13.13
C ILE A 240 15.20 7.25 -14.24
N GLY A 241 14.43 6.55 -15.06
CA GLY A 241 14.95 5.74 -16.15
C GLY A 241 15.76 6.53 -17.17
N LEU A 242 15.28 7.71 -17.58
CA LEU A 242 15.99 8.61 -18.49
C LEU A 242 17.25 9.19 -17.86
N GLY A 243 17.21 9.58 -16.59
CA GLY A 243 18.39 10.11 -15.90
C GLY A 243 19.48 9.06 -15.72
N LEU A 244 19.11 7.83 -15.32
CA LEU A 244 20.05 6.70 -15.21
C LEU A 244 20.60 6.29 -16.59
N TRP A 245 19.81 6.39 -17.65
CA TRP A 245 20.32 6.23 -19.02
C TRP A 245 21.34 7.30 -19.38
N GLY A 246 21.08 8.55 -19.05
CA GLY A 246 22.01 9.67 -19.26
C GLY A 246 23.33 9.52 -18.47
N LEU A 247 23.30 8.87 -17.31
CA LEU A 247 24.48 8.51 -16.53
C LEU A 247 25.22 7.27 -17.06
N GLY A 248 24.71 6.59 -18.09
CA GLY A 248 25.32 5.38 -18.64
C GLY A 248 25.12 4.12 -17.78
N MET A 249 24.11 4.10 -16.92
CA MET A 249 23.81 2.94 -16.09
C MET A 249 23.25 1.78 -16.93
N PRO A 250 23.64 0.50 -16.70
CA PRO A 250 23.10 -0.64 -17.41
C PRO A 250 21.62 -0.84 -17.08
N ASN A 251 20.86 -1.25 -18.10
CA ASN A 251 19.42 -1.56 -17.99
C ASN A 251 18.56 -0.46 -17.33
N PRO A 252 18.66 0.81 -17.75
CA PRO A 252 18.02 1.94 -17.07
C PRO A 252 16.49 1.83 -17.06
N LEU A 253 15.87 1.16 -18.05
CA LEU A 253 14.42 0.90 -18.08
C LEU A 253 13.97 0.00 -16.94
N VAL A 254 14.79 -0.97 -16.50
CA VAL A 254 14.47 -1.84 -15.36
C VAL A 254 14.37 -1.01 -14.09
N TRP A 255 15.34 -0.12 -13.87
CA TRP A 255 15.39 0.74 -12.67
C TRP A 255 14.29 1.78 -12.66
N GLY A 256 13.98 2.36 -13.82
CA GLY A 256 12.83 3.26 -13.95
C GLY A 256 11.50 2.56 -13.70
N ALA A 257 11.30 1.35 -14.24
CA ALA A 257 10.11 0.56 -13.99
C ALA A 257 10.01 0.10 -12.52
N ALA A 258 11.14 -0.32 -11.92
CA ALA A 258 11.21 -0.66 -10.51
C ALA A 258 10.85 0.53 -9.62
N ALA A 259 11.40 1.71 -9.90
CA ALA A 259 11.06 2.94 -9.19
C ALA A 259 9.56 3.25 -9.29
N ALA A 260 8.96 3.20 -10.49
CA ALA A 260 7.54 3.43 -10.69
C ALA A 260 6.65 2.46 -9.90
N LEU A 261 7.01 1.18 -9.86
CA LEU A 261 6.26 0.16 -9.13
C LEU A 261 6.47 0.26 -7.61
N LEU A 262 7.73 0.41 -7.18
CA LEU A 262 8.05 0.48 -5.75
C LEU A 262 7.52 1.76 -5.11
N ASN A 263 7.37 2.85 -5.85
CA ASN A 263 6.82 4.11 -5.31
C ASN A 263 5.34 4.03 -4.88
N PHE A 264 4.64 2.92 -5.20
CA PHE A 264 3.35 2.61 -4.55
C PHE A 264 3.51 2.24 -3.06
N LEU A 265 4.74 1.96 -2.58
CA LEU A 265 5.07 1.74 -1.17
C LEU A 265 5.80 2.97 -0.62
N PRO A 266 5.12 3.94 -0.02
CA PRO A 266 5.75 5.16 0.49
C PRO A 266 6.92 4.85 1.42
N TYR A 267 8.00 5.60 1.32
CA TYR A 267 9.25 5.46 2.08
C TYR A 267 10.01 4.15 1.81
N VAL A 268 9.34 3.00 1.90
CA VAL A 268 9.94 1.67 1.71
C VAL A 268 10.39 1.48 0.25
N GLY A 269 9.56 1.91 -0.69
CA GLY A 269 9.85 1.79 -2.12
C GLY A 269 11.06 2.62 -2.54
N ALA A 270 11.11 3.88 -2.12
CA ALA A 270 12.24 4.76 -2.37
C ALA A 270 13.54 4.18 -1.79
N LEU A 271 13.51 3.71 -0.53
CA LEU A 271 14.67 3.09 0.11
C LEU A 271 15.18 1.87 -0.67
N ILE A 272 14.28 0.97 -1.07
CA ILE A 272 14.63 -0.23 -1.85
C ILE A 272 15.22 0.18 -3.20
N THR A 273 14.61 1.14 -3.90
CA THR A 273 15.10 1.62 -5.20
C THR A 273 16.49 2.20 -5.08
N ILE A 274 16.73 3.07 -4.10
CA ILE A 274 18.04 3.67 -3.85
C ILE A 274 19.09 2.59 -3.55
N LEU A 275 18.77 1.61 -2.70
CA LEU A 275 19.69 0.52 -2.36
C LEU A 275 20.05 -0.35 -3.59
N LEU A 276 19.04 -0.70 -4.40
CA LEU A 276 19.26 -1.49 -5.62
C LEU A 276 20.12 -0.72 -6.64
N VAL A 277 19.76 0.54 -6.88
CA VAL A 277 20.52 1.40 -7.80
C VAL A 277 21.95 1.61 -7.30
N THR A 278 22.16 1.81 -5.98
CA THR A 278 23.49 1.92 -5.39
C THR A 278 24.32 0.64 -5.62
N GLY A 279 23.75 -0.52 -5.32
CA GLY A 279 24.44 -1.80 -5.47
C GLY A 279 24.92 -2.03 -6.91
N ILE A 280 24.05 -1.79 -7.88
CA ILE A 280 24.40 -1.95 -9.30
C ILE A 280 25.35 -0.85 -9.80
N ALA A 281 25.18 0.39 -9.38
CA ALA A 281 26.07 1.49 -9.76
C ALA A 281 27.51 1.24 -9.27
N LEU A 282 27.70 0.75 -8.04
CA LEU A 282 29.02 0.43 -7.49
C LEU A 282 29.75 -0.66 -8.28
N ILE A 283 29.02 -1.56 -8.91
CA ILE A 283 29.61 -2.64 -9.74
C ILE A 283 29.86 -2.15 -11.16
N SER A 284 28.95 -1.33 -11.70
CA SER A 284 28.95 -0.93 -13.11
C SER A 284 29.95 0.18 -13.42
N PHE A 285 30.27 1.03 -12.44
CA PHE A 285 31.19 2.15 -12.65
C PHE A 285 32.53 1.92 -11.98
N ASP A 286 33.62 2.37 -12.64
CA ASP A 286 34.99 2.19 -12.13
C ASP A 286 35.27 3.05 -10.89
N THR A 287 34.70 4.24 -10.85
CA THR A 287 34.96 5.23 -9.79
C THR A 287 33.75 5.32 -8.84
N ILE A 288 33.97 5.14 -7.54
CA ILE A 288 32.95 5.25 -6.51
C ILE A 288 32.23 6.60 -6.53
N SER A 289 32.97 7.70 -6.74
CA SER A 289 32.36 9.03 -6.80
C SER A 289 31.37 9.17 -7.95
N TYR A 290 31.62 8.54 -9.09
CA TYR A 290 30.71 8.54 -10.21
C TYR A 290 29.52 7.58 -9.96
N ALA A 291 29.78 6.41 -9.36
CA ALA A 291 28.74 5.47 -8.99
C ALA A 291 27.69 6.08 -8.04
N LEU A 292 28.11 6.95 -7.10
CA LEU A 292 27.21 7.61 -6.16
C LEU A 292 26.29 8.67 -6.81
N LEU A 293 26.59 9.12 -8.04
CA LEU A 293 25.69 10.03 -8.75
C LEU A 293 24.34 9.39 -9.08
N ALA A 294 24.30 8.07 -9.36
CA ALA A 294 23.07 7.37 -9.68
C ALA A 294 22.07 7.35 -8.50
N PRO A 295 22.44 6.86 -7.30
CA PRO A 295 21.51 6.92 -6.15
C PRO A 295 21.22 8.35 -5.68
N ALA A 296 22.19 9.29 -5.81
CA ALA A 296 21.94 10.69 -5.49
C ALA A 296 20.89 11.31 -6.42
N PHE A 297 20.92 10.98 -7.71
CA PHE A 297 19.90 11.41 -8.66
C PHE A 297 18.52 10.82 -8.32
N VAL A 298 18.44 9.53 -8.00
CA VAL A 298 17.17 8.87 -7.57
C VAL A 298 16.63 9.57 -6.32
N LEU A 299 17.47 9.76 -5.30
CA LEU A 299 17.10 10.46 -4.07
C LEU A 299 16.57 11.88 -4.35
N LEU A 300 17.22 12.61 -5.25
CA LEU A 300 16.77 13.95 -5.64
C LEU A 300 15.38 13.88 -6.29
N CYS A 301 15.14 12.92 -7.20
CA CYS A 301 13.85 12.72 -7.83
C CYS A 301 12.76 12.40 -6.79
N ASP A 302 13.05 11.51 -5.83
CA ASP A 302 12.12 11.14 -4.77
C ASP A 302 11.80 12.32 -3.83
N ILE A 303 12.81 13.15 -3.50
CA ILE A 303 12.61 14.37 -2.71
C ILE A 303 11.71 15.36 -3.47
N VAL A 304 11.98 15.59 -4.75
CA VAL A 304 11.18 16.50 -5.59
C VAL A 304 9.74 15.98 -5.72
N GLU A 305 9.58 14.68 -5.93
CA GLU A 305 8.26 14.04 -6.00
C GLU A 305 7.49 14.22 -4.70
N GLY A 306 8.06 13.79 -3.56
CA GLY A 306 7.38 13.77 -2.27
C GLY A 306 7.13 15.15 -1.68
N GLN A 307 8.02 16.13 -1.91
CA GLN A 307 7.88 17.47 -1.32
C GLN A 307 7.11 18.46 -2.22
N PHE A 308 7.14 18.28 -3.53
CA PHE A 308 6.54 19.23 -4.47
C PHE A 308 5.43 18.62 -5.32
N VAL A 309 5.69 17.49 -5.99
CA VAL A 309 4.74 16.93 -6.96
C VAL A 309 3.50 16.38 -6.26
N THR A 310 3.68 15.49 -5.31
CA THR A 310 2.58 14.84 -4.59
C THR A 310 1.70 15.84 -3.84
N PRO A 311 2.20 16.79 -3.02
CA PRO A 311 1.35 17.76 -2.35
C PRO A 311 0.61 18.70 -3.30
N THR A 312 1.23 19.06 -4.43
CA THR A 312 0.63 19.96 -5.42
C THR A 312 -0.48 19.30 -6.23
N VAL A 313 -0.31 18.03 -6.60
CA VAL A 313 -1.23 17.32 -7.50
C VAL A 313 -2.31 16.55 -6.76
N VAL A 314 -1.94 15.81 -5.71
CA VAL A 314 -2.87 15.03 -4.88
C VAL A 314 -3.61 15.91 -3.88
N GLY A 315 -2.93 16.95 -3.37
CA GLY A 315 -3.47 17.83 -2.32
C GLY A 315 -3.39 17.19 -0.94
N ARG A 316 -3.70 18.02 0.10
CA ARG A 316 -3.57 17.61 1.50
C ARG A 316 -4.75 16.83 2.07
N ARG A 317 -5.86 16.73 1.32
CA ARG A 317 -7.11 16.11 1.82
C ARG A 317 -7.03 14.61 2.09
N LEU A 318 -6.07 13.92 1.46
CA LEU A 318 -5.87 12.47 1.60
C LEU A 318 -4.58 12.12 2.34
N GLU A 319 -4.05 13.07 3.13
CA GLU A 319 -2.89 12.78 3.98
C GLU A 319 -3.25 11.70 5.01
N ILE A 320 -2.53 10.60 4.95
CA ILE A 320 -2.71 9.45 5.83
C ILE A 320 -1.53 9.41 6.81
N ASN A 321 -1.81 9.02 8.05
CA ASN A 321 -0.79 8.85 9.07
C ASN A 321 0.25 7.81 8.62
N ALA A 322 1.54 8.18 8.69
CA ALA A 322 2.64 7.31 8.28
C ALA A 322 2.65 5.96 9.04
N VAL A 323 2.29 5.94 10.33
CA VAL A 323 2.18 4.70 11.11
C VAL A 323 1.09 3.80 10.55
N ALA A 324 -0.06 4.36 10.16
CA ALA A 324 -1.14 3.60 9.53
C ALA A 324 -0.71 2.99 8.19
N ILE A 325 0.08 3.72 7.39
CA ILE A 325 0.67 3.23 6.14
C ILE A 325 1.59 2.03 6.40
N PHE A 326 2.51 2.13 7.37
CA PHE A 326 3.42 1.03 7.70
C PHE A 326 2.68 -0.21 8.20
N ILE A 327 1.69 -0.04 9.07
CA ILE A 327 0.83 -1.13 9.55
C ILE A 327 0.08 -1.78 8.38
N ALA A 328 -0.49 -0.97 7.47
CA ALA A 328 -1.19 -1.48 6.30
C ALA A 328 -0.23 -2.27 5.37
N ILE A 329 0.96 -1.74 5.09
CA ILE A 329 1.97 -2.46 4.28
C ILE A 329 2.34 -3.78 4.94
N ALA A 330 2.63 -3.80 6.25
CA ALA A 330 2.96 -5.02 6.97
C ALA A 330 1.81 -6.05 6.92
N PHE A 331 0.58 -5.60 7.18
CA PHE A 331 -0.61 -6.45 7.17
C PHE A 331 -0.90 -7.05 5.78
N TRP A 332 -0.97 -6.23 4.75
CA TRP A 332 -1.28 -6.70 3.40
C TRP A 332 -0.14 -7.51 2.79
N SER A 333 1.12 -7.17 3.12
CA SER A 333 2.30 -7.97 2.74
C SER A 333 2.27 -9.36 3.36
N TRP A 334 1.90 -9.46 4.64
CA TRP A 334 1.71 -10.75 5.30
C TRP A 334 0.57 -11.56 4.67
N LEU A 335 -0.52 -10.90 4.30
CA LEU A 335 -1.72 -11.57 3.76
C LEU A 335 -1.50 -12.08 2.32
N TRP A 336 -0.93 -11.24 1.43
CA TRP A 336 -0.83 -11.49 -0.01
C TRP A 336 0.56 -11.28 -0.60
N GLY A 337 1.59 -11.22 0.23
CA GLY A 337 2.98 -11.03 -0.21
C GLY A 337 3.24 -9.69 -0.87
N PHE A 338 4.12 -9.67 -1.86
CA PHE A 338 4.52 -8.45 -2.57
C PHE A 338 3.36 -7.69 -3.23
N VAL A 339 2.41 -8.42 -3.83
CA VAL A 339 1.22 -7.81 -4.45
C VAL A 339 0.37 -7.12 -3.40
N GLY A 340 0.21 -7.74 -2.20
CA GLY A 340 -0.48 -7.13 -1.07
C GLY A 340 0.20 -5.85 -0.60
N ALA A 341 1.53 -5.84 -0.53
CA ALA A 341 2.29 -4.64 -0.19
C ALA A 341 1.99 -3.49 -1.17
N LEU A 342 2.04 -3.74 -2.49
CA LEU A 342 1.74 -2.74 -3.52
C LEU A 342 0.30 -2.19 -3.43
N MET A 343 -0.64 -3.04 -3.01
CA MET A 343 -2.06 -2.67 -2.87
C MET A 343 -2.37 -2.00 -1.53
N ALA A 344 -1.45 -2.04 -0.56
CA ALA A 344 -1.71 -1.61 0.82
C ALA A 344 -2.20 -0.17 0.91
N VAL A 345 -1.50 0.75 0.26
CA VAL A 345 -1.86 2.19 0.28
C VAL A 345 -3.15 2.48 -0.48
N PRO A 346 -3.35 2.00 -1.73
CA PRO A 346 -4.65 2.08 -2.39
C PRO A 346 -5.81 1.58 -1.54
N LEU A 347 -5.66 0.41 -0.90
CA LEU A 347 -6.71 -0.15 -0.04
C LEU A 347 -6.93 0.68 1.22
N LEU A 348 -5.86 1.22 1.81
CA LEU A 348 -5.96 2.08 2.99
C LEU A 348 -6.71 3.38 2.66
N VAL A 349 -6.46 3.96 1.48
CA VAL A 349 -7.22 5.13 0.98
C VAL A 349 -8.69 4.79 0.80
N VAL A 350 -9.00 3.64 0.20
CA VAL A 350 -10.39 3.16 0.06
C VAL A 350 -11.06 3.06 1.43
N ILE A 351 -10.39 2.45 2.41
CA ILE A 351 -10.90 2.31 3.79
C ILE A 351 -11.11 3.69 4.42
N LYS A 352 -10.13 4.60 4.28
CA LYS A 352 -10.22 5.96 4.84
C LYS A 352 -11.41 6.73 4.27
N VAL A 353 -11.51 6.81 2.94
CA VAL A 353 -12.61 7.51 2.25
C VAL A 353 -13.96 6.92 2.66
N PHE A 354 -14.05 5.59 2.79
CA PHE A 354 -15.26 4.93 3.29
C PHE A 354 -15.56 5.35 4.73
N CYS A 355 -14.57 5.34 5.62
CA CYS A 355 -14.76 5.74 7.03
C CYS A 355 -15.19 7.21 7.17
N ASP A 356 -14.66 8.10 6.34
CA ASP A 356 -14.98 9.54 6.35
C ASP A 356 -16.45 9.81 5.93
N HIS A 357 -17.08 8.91 5.15
CA HIS A 357 -18.46 9.04 4.71
C HIS A 357 -19.50 8.43 5.66
N PHE A 358 -19.09 7.71 6.71
CA PHE A 358 -19.99 7.06 7.66
C PHE A 358 -19.76 7.58 9.08
N ASP A 359 -20.75 8.29 9.65
CA ASP A 359 -20.69 8.90 10.99
C ASP A 359 -20.26 7.91 12.09
N GLY A 360 -20.64 6.63 11.97
CA GLY A 360 -20.27 5.56 12.93
C GLY A 360 -18.82 5.12 12.87
N LEU A 361 -18.08 5.48 11.80
CA LEU A 361 -16.68 5.11 11.57
C LEU A 361 -15.73 6.32 11.61
N SER A 362 -16.24 7.51 11.95
CA SER A 362 -15.47 8.76 12.00
C SER A 362 -14.23 8.68 12.91
N HIS A 363 -14.30 7.96 14.04
CA HIS A 363 -13.15 7.74 14.91
C HIS A 363 -12.02 6.95 14.21
N VAL A 364 -12.36 6.00 13.35
CA VAL A 364 -11.37 5.24 12.54
C VAL A 364 -10.80 6.15 11.45
N GLY A 365 -11.65 6.95 10.78
CA GLY A 365 -11.22 7.94 9.80
C GLY A 365 -10.23 8.95 10.38
N ASN A 366 -10.52 9.48 11.57
CA ASN A 366 -9.63 10.41 12.29
C ASN A 366 -8.31 9.76 12.71
N PHE A 367 -8.31 8.50 13.15
CA PHE A 367 -7.09 7.76 13.46
C PHE A 367 -6.19 7.57 12.21
N LEU A 368 -6.79 7.37 11.04
CA LEU A 368 -6.08 7.22 9.78
C LEU A 368 -5.59 8.55 9.19
N ALA A 369 -6.17 9.68 9.61
CA ALA A 369 -5.79 11.01 9.15
C ALA A 369 -4.42 11.45 9.70
N ALA A 370 -3.71 12.29 8.97
CA ALA A 370 -2.51 12.96 9.47
C ALA A 370 -2.86 14.00 10.51
N GLN A 371 -1.99 14.19 11.50
CA GLN A 371 -2.21 14.98 12.72
C GLN A 371 -2.52 16.48 12.51
N GLN A 372 -2.37 17.02 11.29
CA GLN A 372 -2.58 18.45 11.01
C GLN A 372 -4.05 18.92 11.05
N THR A 373 -5.01 18.01 10.97
CA THR A 373 -6.43 18.38 10.99
C THR A 373 -6.92 18.80 12.38
N MET A 374 -6.32 18.30 13.47
CA MET A 374 -6.69 18.67 14.84
C MET A 374 -6.29 20.11 15.22
N ALA A 375 -5.16 20.61 14.71
CA ALA A 375 -4.69 21.95 15.05
C ALA A 375 -5.56 23.07 14.46
N ILE A 376 -6.20 22.84 13.33
CA ILE A 376 -7.06 23.85 12.66
C ILE A 376 -8.43 23.92 13.33
N ASP A 377 -8.97 22.81 13.80
CA ASP A 377 -10.26 22.76 14.51
C ASP A 377 -10.12 23.34 15.92
N ASP A 378 -9.01 23.15 16.62
CA ASP A 378 -8.71 23.74 17.92
C ASP A 378 -8.50 25.27 17.80
N GLU A 379 -7.80 25.75 16.77
CA GLU A 379 -7.64 27.20 16.49
C GLU A 379 -8.97 27.89 16.11
N ALA A 380 -9.82 27.17 15.33
CA ALA A 380 -11.14 27.64 14.98
C ALA A 380 -12.10 27.66 16.19
N ALA A 381 -11.99 26.70 17.09
CA ALA A 381 -12.76 26.65 18.33
C ALA A 381 -12.30 27.72 19.34
N GLU A 382 -10.99 27.98 19.43
CA GLU A 382 -10.42 29.01 20.31
C GLU A 382 -10.75 30.44 19.84
N ASN A 383 -10.75 30.68 18.52
CA ASN A 383 -11.15 31.98 17.95
C ASN A 383 -12.66 32.26 18.09
N ASN A 384 -13.50 31.24 18.18
CA ASN A 384 -14.95 31.40 18.38
C ASN A 384 -15.33 31.64 19.85
N HIS A 385 -14.39 31.51 20.80
CA HIS A 385 -14.58 31.70 22.23
C HIS A 385 -13.96 33.01 22.78
N LYS A 386 -13.32 33.84 21.93
CA LYS A 386 -12.87 35.16 22.35
C LYS A 386 -14.05 36.10 22.33
N PRO A 387 -14.54 36.60 23.49
CA PRO A 387 -15.57 37.65 23.55
C PRO A 387 -15.02 38.94 22.93
N ALA A 388 -15.81 39.52 22.04
CA ALA A 388 -15.51 40.81 21.45
C ALA A 388 -15.34 41.83 22.58
N ALA A 389 -14.14 42.41 22.70
CA ALA A 389 -13.81 43.49 23.64
C ALA A 389 -14.21 44.86 23.07
#